data_2fc713066ad2d01ada222ec585ef3116
#
_entry.id   2fc713066ad2d01ada222ec585ef3116
#
_cell.length_a   1.000
_cell.length_b   1.000
_cell.length_c   1.000
_cell.angle_alpha   90.00
_cell.angle_beta   90.00
_cell.angle_gamma   90.00
#
_symmetry.space_group_name_H-M   'P 1'
#
loop_
_entity.id
_entity.type
_entity.pdbx_description
1 polymer ?
#
loop_
_entity_poly.entity_id
_entity_poly.type
_entity_poly.pdbx_seq_one_letter_code
_entity_poly.pdbx_strand_id
1 'polypeptide(L)'
;MRKLIFIIAGVLTLTSCKSEFKDNSDRFKVGVFEIPAGKGFVKETIIRKDSIQISQHGDHVDTLSIKWKNSFFYTLKYINPKTALQEDPMYVQINKIHNDSYDFTVKIGFSKFTQKATVHKVK
;
A
#
# COMPACT_ATOMS: atom_id res chain seq x y z
N MET A 1 15.36 -31.77 -44.23
CA MET A 1 14.48 -32.28 -43.26
C MET A 1 14.89 -32.05 -41.89
N ARG A 2 16.08 -32.14 -41.61
CA ARG A 2 16.49 -31.92 -40.29
C ARG A 2 16.43 -30.52 -39.92
N LYS A 3 16.30 -29.63 -40.80
CA LYS A 3 16.34 -28.28 -40.44
C LYS A 3 15.12 -27.77 -39.78
N LEU A 4 14.06 -28.41 -39.88
CA LEU A 4 12.88 -27.86 -39.31
C LEU A 4 12.88 -27.85 -37.81
N ILE A 5 13.71 -28.62 -37.27
CA ILE A 5 13.65 -28.77 -35.85
C ILE A 5 14.01 -27.59 -35.07
N PHE A 6 14.87 -26.75 -35.54
CA PHE A 6 15.33 -25.67 -34.78
C PHE A 6 14.32 -24.66 -34.48
N ILE A 7 13.39 -24.50 -35.32
CA ILE A 7 12.46 -23.47 -35.17
C ILE A 7 11.68 -23.51 -33.91
N ILE A 8 11.42 -24.65 -33.44
CA ILE A 8 10.57 -24.79 -32.31
C ILE A 8 11.14 -24.23 -31.04
N ALA A 9 12.37 -24.31 -30.86
CA ALA A 9 12.96 -23.94 -29.64
C ALA A 9 12.82 -22.46 -29.30
N GLY A 10 12.80 -21.65 -30.28
CA GLY A 10 12.78 -20.25 -30.01
C GLY A 10 11.50 -19.70 -29.45
N VAL A 11 10.44 -20.41 -29.65
CA VAL A 11 9.16 -19.87 -29.22
C VAL A 11 8.94 -19.91 -27.75
N LEU A 12 9.47 -20.86 -27.11
CA LEU A 12 9.19 -21.03 -25.69
C LEU A 12 9.69 -19.96 -24.79
N THR A 13 10.73 -19.34 -25.15
CA THR A 13 11.33 -18.41 -24.25
C THR A 13 10.54 -17.15 -24.07
N LEU A 14 9.69 -16.83 -24.98
CA LEU A 14 8.98 -15.59 -24.88
C LEU A 14 7.90 -15.53 -23.85
N THR A 15 7.26 -16.61 -23.60
CA THR A 15 6.12 -16.55 -22.74
C THR A 15 6.42 -16.40 -21.29
N SER A 16 7.55 -16.84 -20.86
CA SER A 16 7.83 -16.80 -19.44
C SER A 16 8.12 -15.42 -18.91
N CYS A 17 8.52 -14.51 -19.74
CA CYS A 17 8.90 -13.23 -19.24
C CYS A 17 7.78 -12.36 -18.77
N LYS A 18 6.61 -12.52 -19.31
CA LYS A 18 5.56 -11.63 -18.95
C LYS A 18 4.96 -11.80 -17.62
N SER A 19 4.87 -12.99 -17.19
CA SER A 19 4.15 -13.24 -15.95
C SER A 19 4.82 -12.64 -14.76
N GLU A 20 6.08 -12.33 -14.86
CA GLU A 20 6.75 -11.82 -13.70
C GLU A 20 6.47 -10.41 -13.37
N PHE A 21 6.01 -9.66 -14.31
CA PHE A 21 5.73 -8.30 -14.04
C PHE A 21 4.39 -8.05 -13.46
N LYS A 22 3.62 -9.08 -13.25
CA LYS A 22 2.36 -8.90 -12.66
C LYS A 22 2.55 -8.63 -11.22
N ASP A 23 2.71 -7.44 -10.84
CA ASP A 23 2.84 -7.11 -9.46
C ASP A 23 1.49 -7.24 -8.80
N ASN A 24 1.47 -7.88 -7.68
CA ASN A 24 0.25 -8.09 -6.97
C ASN A 24 0.22 -7.25 -5.72
N SER A 25 0.00 -5.98 -5.90
CA SER A 25 -0.07 -5.09 -4.77
C SER A 25 -1.36 -5.25 -3.98
N ASP A 26 -2.27 -6.08 -4.45
CA ASP A 26 -3.49 -6.33 -3.70
C ASP A 26 -3.22 -6.92 -2.33
N ARG A 27 -2.06 -7.49 -2.13
CA ARG A 27 -1.72 -8.04 -0.83
C ARG A 27 -1.64 -6.97 0.25
N PHE A 28 -1.61 -5.71 -0.14
CA PHE A 28 -1.59 -4.63 0.84
C PHE A 28 -2.97 -4.08 1.13
N LYS A 29 -3.99 -4.60 0.50
CA LYS A 29 -5.34 -4.10 0.73
C LYS A 29 -6.02 -4.72 1.93
N VAL A 30 -5.55 -5.86 2.35
CA VAL A 30 -6.12 -6.58 3.49
C VAL A 30 -5.00 -7.16 4.32
N GLY A 31 -5.14 -7.12 5.62
CA GLY A 31 -4.17 -7.74 6.51
C GLY A 31 -3.80 -6.86 7.68
N VAL A 32 -2.72 -7.22 8.33
CA VAL A 32 -2.18 -6.50 9.47
C VAL A 32 -0.84 -5.92 9.08
N PHE A 33 -0.65 -4.65 9.41
CA PHE A 33 0.53 -3.92 8.99
C PHE A 33 1.09 -3.11 10.14
N GLU A 34 2.32 -2.64 9.99
CA GLU A 34 2.97 -1.80 10.98
C GLU A 34 3.72 -0.67 10.31
N ILE A 35 3.70 0.48 10.95
CA ILE A 35 4.63 1.56 10.64
C ILE A 35 5.51 1.69 11.87
N PRO A 36 6.82 1.46 11.75
CA PRO A 36 7.70 1.49 12.93
C PRO A 36 7.77 2.88 13.53
N ALA A 37 8.07 2.93 14.82
CA ALA A 37 8.28 4.19 15.49
C ALA A 37 9.46 4.93 14.87
N GLY A 38 9.41 6.24 14.89
CA GLY A 38 10.46 7.05 14.36
C GLY A 38 10.60 8.31 15.18
N LYS A 39 11.34 9.26 14.63
CA LYS A 39 11.50 10.52 15.31
C LYS A 39 10.19 11.24 15.35
N GLY A 40 9.70 11.50 16.54
CA GLY A 40 8.49 12.29 16.69
C GLY A 40 7.20 11.54 16.54
N PHE A 41 7.23 10.22 16.37
CA PHE A 41 5.98 9.47 16.31
C PHE A 41 6.19 8.05 16.83
N VAL A 42 5.10 7.49 17.36
CA VAL A 42 5.12 6.15 17.93
C VAL A 42 4.76 5.15 16.85
N LYS A 43 5.01 3.88 17.16
CA LYS A 43 4.66 2.81 16.25
C LYS A 43 3.16 2.79 16.02
N GLU A 44 2.78 2.53 14.78
CA GLU A 44 1.37 2.40 14.41
C GLU A 44 1.11 1.00 13.92
N THR A 45 0.03 0.38 14.43
CA THR A 45 -0.43 -0.90 13.96
C THR A 45 -1.70 -0.68 13.16
N ILE A 46 -1.77 -1.31 12.00
CA ILE A 46 -2.87 -1.09 11.07
C ILE A 46 -3.53 -2.42 10.74
N ILE A 47 -4.85 -2.43 10.80
CA ILE A 47 -5.62 -3.58 10.36
C ILE A 47 -6.52 -3.11 9.23
N ARG A 48 -6.44 -3.79 8.09
CA ARG A 48 -7.25 -3.45 6.92
C ARG A 48 -8.13 -4.61 6.54
N LYS A 49 -9.40 -4.33 6.34
CA LYS A 49 -10.32 -5.31 5.80
C LYS A 49 -11.46 -4.58 5.12
N ASP A 50 -11.77 -5.03 3.93
CA ASP A 50 -12.80 -4.41 3.11
C ASP A 50 -12.48 -2.94 2.90
N SER A 51 -13.35 -2.08 3.30
CA SER A 51 -13.19 -0.64 3.10
C SER A 51 -12.82 0.07 4.38
N ILE A 52 -12.31 -0.66 5.36
CA ILE A 52 -12.04 -0.11 6.68
C ILE A 52 -10.59 -0.31 7.06
N GLN A 53 -10.01 0.71 7.67
CA GLN A 53 -8.69 0.61 8.27
C GLN A 53 -8.79 1.00 9.73
N ILE A 54 -8.26 0.16 10.60
CA ILE A 54 -8.18 0.46 12.02
C ILE A 54 -6.73 0.76 12.33
N SER A 55 -6.46 1.95 12.85
CA SER A 55 -5.12 2.39 13.17
C SER A 55 -4.98 2.54 14.66
N GLN A 56 -3.93 1.96 15.21
CA GLN A 56 -3.66 2.03 16.64
C GLN A 56 -2.26 2.57 16.87
N HIS A 57 -2.17 3.66 17.62
CA HIS A 57 -0.90 4.20 18.02
C HIS A 57 -0.99 4.60 19.47
N GLY A 58 -0.16 3.99 20.29
CA GLY A 58 -0.25 4.14 21.72
C GLY A 58 -1.58 3.61 22.20
N ASP A 59 -2.28 4.44 22.95
CA ASP A 59 -3.59 4.08 23.47
C ASP A 59 -4.72 4.53 22.54
N HIS A 60 -4.38 5.15 21.42
CA HIS A 60 -5.40 5.67 20.53
C HIS A 60 -5.73 4.67 19.45
N VAL A 61 -7.02 4.46 19.23
CA VAL A 61 -7.51 3.61 18.16
C VAL A 61 -8.47 4.41 17.33
N ASP A 62 -8.18 4.50 16.05
CA ASP A 62 -9.05 5.23 15.12
C ASP A 62 -9.52 4.30 14.02
N THR A 63 -10.74 4.51 13.57
CA THR A 63 -11.31 3.78 12.45
C THR A 63 -11.45 4.73 11.28
N LEU A 64 -10.93 4.32 10.14
CA LEU A 64 -10.95 5.12 8.94
C LEU A 64 -11.57 4.33 7.82
N SER A 65 -12.18 5.03 6.88
CA SER A 65 -12.52 4.39 5.62
C SER A 65 -11.29 4.44 4.74
N ILE A 66 -11.11 3.41 3.93
CA ILE A 66 -10.01 3.37 2.98
C ILE A 66 -10.61 3.10 1.62
N LYS A 67 -10.24 3.92 0.65
CA LYS A 67 -10.75 3.77 -0.70
C LYS A 67 -9.60 3.76 -1.66
N TRP A 68 -9.42 2.66 -2.35
CA TRP A 68 -8.35 2.49 -3.31
C TRP A 68 -8.77 3.05 -4.66
N LYS A 69 -7.98 3.95 -5.18
CA LYS A 69 -8.22 4.48 -6.50
C LYS A 69 -7.59 3.57 -7.54
N ASN A 70 -6.45 3.02 -7.21
CA ASN A 70 -5.78 2.01 -8.02
C ASN A 70 -4.80 1.31 -7.09
N SER A 71 -3.88 0.55 -7.62
CA SER A 71 -2.97 -0.23 -6.79
C SER A 71 -1.93 0.62 -6.07
N PHE A 72 -1.80 1.90 -6.41
CA PHE A 72 -0.77 2.75 -5.84
C PHE A 72 -1.30 4.00 -5.18
N PHE A 73 -2.60 4.14 -5.09
CA PHE A 73 -3.21 5.33 -4.52
C PHE A 73 -4.41 4.97 -3.69
N TYR A 74 -4.50 5.48 -2.48
CA TYR A 74 -5.72 5.32 -1.70
C TYR A 74 -5.96 6.56 -0.84
N THR A 75 -7.20 6.72 -0.42
CA THR A 75 -7.62 7.82 0.43
C THR A 75 -8.13 7.27 1.75
N LEU A 76 -7.71 7.89 2.83
CA LEU A 76 -8.16 7.55 4.17
C LEU A 76 -8.99 8.69 4.71
N LYS A 77 -10.11 8.37 5.35
CA LYS A 77 -10.95 9.36 6.00
C LYS A 77 -11.36 8.84 7.36
N TYR A 78 -11.20 9.66 8.37
CA TYR A 78 -11.67 9.27 9.69
C TYR A 78 -13.18 9.13 9.67
N ILE A 79 -13.69 8.03 10.18
CA ILE A 79 -15.12 7.82 10.22
C ILE A 79 -15.73 8.68 11.31
N ASN A 80 -14.98 8.91 12.38
CA ASN A 80 -15.47 9.68 13.49
C ASN A 80 -14.43 10.72 13.88
N PRO A 81 -14.28 11.78 13.08
CA PRO A 81 -13.22 12.75 13.33
C PRO A 81 -13.45 13.48 14.64
N LYS A 82 -12.38 13.70 15.37
CA LYS A 82 -12.43 14.37 16.67
C LYS A 82 -11.78 15.74 16.66
N THR A 83 -11.07 16.07 15.61
CA THR A 83 -10.43 17.38 15.49
C THR A 83 -10.65 17.89 14.08
N ALA A 84 -10.41 19.17 13.88
CA ALA A 84 -10.55 19.76 12.56
C ALA A 84 -9.62 19.10 11.56
N LEU A 85 -8.41 18.78 11.99
CA LEU A 85 -7.47 18.13 11.09
C LEU A 85 -7.95 16.77 10.65
N GLN A 86 -8.63 16.05 11.51
CA GLN A 86 -9.13 14.72 11.18
C GLN A 86 -10.32 14.77 10.21
N GLU A 87 -10.90 15.94 10.01
CA GLU A 87 -11.99 16.06 9.06
C GLU A 87 -11.50 16.06 7.62
N ASP A 88 -10.21 16.29 7.42
CA ASP A 88 -9.66 16.30 6.07
C ASP A 88 -9.22 14.91 5.65
N PRO A 89 -9.42 14.56 4.39
CA PRO A 89 -8.97 13.26 3.91
C PRO A 89 -7.45 13.22 3.83
N MET A 90 -6.91 12.01 3.93
CA MET A 90 -5.49 11.78 3.75
C MET A 90 -5.29 11.07 2.42
N TYR A 91 -4.49 11.64 1.56
CA TYR A 91 -4.21 11.07 0.25
C TYR A 91 -2.87 10.37 0.32
N VAL A 92 -2.86 9.09 0.04
CA VAL A 92 -1.67 8.28 0.17
C VAL A 92 -1.24 7.78 -1.20
N GLN A 93 0.02 8.01 -1.52
CA GLN A 93 0.62 7.52 -2.74
C GLN A 93 1.70 6.52 -2.40
N ILE A 94 1.62 5.33 -2.98
CA ILE A 94 2.65 4.33 -2.82
C ILE A 94 3.74 4.63 -3.82
N ASN A 95 4.95 4.86 -3.32
CA ASN A 95 6.06 5.24 -4.17
C ASN A 95 6.88 4.05 -4.63
N LYS A 96 6.98 3.03 -3.80
CA LYS A 96 7.78 1.87 -4.13
C LYS A 96 7.27 0.67 -3.34
N ILE A 97 7.19 -0.47 -4.00
CA ILE A 97 6.73 -1.71 -3.38
C ILE A 97 7.90 -2.66 -3.22
N HIS A 98 8.03 -3.20 -2.02
CA HIS A 98 9.02 -4.22 -1.70
C HIS A 98 8.28 -5.54 -1.49
N ASN A 99 8.97 -6.55 -0.97
CA ASN A 99 8.33 -7.84 -0.74
C ASN A 99 7.14 -7.76 0.20
N ASP A 100 7.39 -7.27 1.40
CA ASP A 100 6.35 -7.21 2.42
C ASP A 100 6.11 -5.81 2.93
N SER A 101 6.50 -4.81 2.16
CA SER A 101 6.36 -3.43 2.60
C SER A 101 6.20 -2.51 1.42
N TYR A 102 5.81 -1.28 1.69
CA TYR A 102 5.82 -0.25 0.66
C TYR A 102 6.14 1.09 1.27
N ASP A 103 6.80 1.91 0.48
CA ASP A 103 7.10 3.29 0.86
C ASP A 103 5.98 4.17 0.35
N PHE A 104 5.59 5.13 1.15
CA PHE A 104 4.47 5.97 0.77
C PHE A 104 4.69 7.43 1.15
N THR A 105 3.94 8.29 0.49
CA THR A 105 3.84 9.70 0.82
C THR A 105 2.38 9.98 1.16
N VAL A 106 2.14 10.67 2.25
CA VAL A 106 0.80 11.05 2.63
C VAL A 106 0.68 12.57 2.65
N LYS A 107 -0.48 13.05 2.20
CA LYS A 107 -0.81 14.46 2.17
C LYS A 107 -2.18 14.62 2.82
N ILE A 108 -2.32 15.57 3.71
CA ILE A 108 -3.58 15.79 4.42
C ILE A 108 -4.30 16.95 3.75
N GLY A 109 -5.49 16.65 3.22
CA GLY A 109 -6.34 17.66 2.60
C GLY A 109 -5.63 18.44 1.51
N PHE A 110 -5.78 19.74 1.52
CA PHE A 110 -5.14 20.60 0.54
C PHE A 110 -3.84 21.17 1.05
N SER A 111 -3.35 20.68 2.15
CA SER A 111 -2.11 21.12 2.74
C SER A 111 -0.95 20.80 1.79
N LYS A 112 0.09 21.62 1.84
CA LYS A 112 1.30 21.33 1.08
C LYS A 112 2.24 20.43 1.85
N PHE A 113 1.92 20.17 3.10
CA PHE A 113 2.75 19.34 3.95
C PHE A 113 2.59 17.88 3.56
N THR A 114 3.68 17.21 3.33
CA THR A 114 3.67 15.79 3.05
C THR A 114 4.60 15.08 4.01
N GLN A 115 4.33 13.80 4.22
CA GLN A 115 5.13 12.98 5.10
C GLN A 115 5.35 11.64 4.44
N LYS A 116 6.53 11.07 4.63
CA LYS A 116 6.87 9.79 4.03
C LYS A 116 7.17 8.77 5.09
N ALA A 117 6.81 7.54 4.83
CA ALA A 117 7.10 6.44 5.75
C ALA A 117 7.01 5.13 4.99
N THR A 118 7.20 4.04 5.72
CA THR A 118 7.15 2.70 5.15
C THR A 118 6.17 1.88 5.97
N VAL A 119 5.29 1.18 5.28
CA VAL A 119 4.35 0.26 5.91
C VAL A 119 4.85 -1.15 5.68
N HIS A 120 4.91 -1.93 6.75
CA HIS A 120 5.34 -3.32 6.67
C HIS A 120 4.16 -4.24 6.91
N LYS A 121 4.00 -5.24 6.07
CA LYS A 121 2.93 -6.21 6.25
C LYS A 121 3.37 -7.25 7.26
N VAL A 122 2.53 -7.46 8.27
CA VAL A 122 2.83 -8.43 9.32
C VAL A 122 2.13 -9.76 9.04
N LYS A 123 0.90 -9.69 8.57
CA LYS A 123 0.19 -10.91 8.16
C LYS A 123 -1.12 -10.64 7.44
#